data_d1de2a74c5f71bd498c6f7f780130129
#
_entry.id   d1de2a74c5f71bd498c6f7f780130129
#
_cell.length_a   1.000
_cell.length_b   1.000
_cell.length_c   1.000
_cell.angle_alpha   90.00
_cell.angle_beta   90.00
_cell.angle_gamma   90.00
#
_symmetry.space_group_name_H-M   'P 1'
#
loop_
_entity.id
_entity.type
_entity.pdbx_description
1 polymer ?
#
loop_
_entity_poly.entity_id
_entity_poly.type
_entity_poly.pdbx_seq_one_letter_code
_entity_poly.pdbx_strand_id
1 'polypeptide(L)'
;CGSCMHDNSLARCLTAEGFETLLVPTYTPIRSDEKEVTVDQVFFGGINVYLQEKIPLFRLVPRFMDRFLDNPKLIRRVTSRAFETDARLLGALTVSMLKGKSGHQKKEVKRLIQWLRHDIQPEVLILSNVLIGGFIPELKKHLDIPVIVTLQGDDIFLKTLTEPFQGQAIKLIEGLDRHIDGYLVHSNFYRSEERRV
;
A
#
# COMPACT_ATOMS: atom_id res chain seq x y z
N CYS A 1 -3.42 15.12 -0.79
CA CYS A 1 -2.48 14.28 -0.04
C CYS A 1 -1.07 14.52 -0.53
N GLY A 2 -0.15 14.98 0.37
CA GLY A 2 1.21 15.35 0.00
C GLY A 2 1.99 14.22 -0.67
N SER A 3 1.88 13.00 -0.14
CA SER A 3 2.54 11.81 -0.71
C SER A 3 2.07 11.53 -2.14
N CYS A 4 0.75 11.62 -2.41
CA CYS A 4 0.23 11.39 -3.77
C CYS A 4 0.76 12.40 -4.79
N MET A 5 0.91 13.67 -4.39
CA MET A 5 1.48 14.72 -5.25
C MET A 5 2.97 14.47 -5.50
N HIS A 6 3.71 14.09 -4.46
CA HIS A 6 5.12 13.74 -4.56
C HIS A 6 5.32 12.56 -5.53
N ASP A 7 4.56 11.46 -5.34
CA ASP A 7 4.69 10.25 -6.15
C ASP A 7 4.33 10.52 -7.62
N ASN A 8 3.29 11.32 -7.87
CA ASN A 8 2.92 11.73 -9.23
C ASN A 8 4.02 12.60 -9.88
N SER A 9 4.59 13.53 -9.13
CA SER A 9 5.68 14.38 -9.61
C SER A 9 6.94 13.55 -9.91
N LEU A 10 7.30 12.60 -9.03
CA LEU A 10 8.41 11.68 -9.24
C LEU A 10 8.21 10.84 -10.50
N ALA A 11 7.03 10.23 -10.65
CA ALA A 11 6.71 9.42 -11.83
C ALA A 11 6.82 10.23 -13.13
N ARG A 12 6.32 11.47 -13.14
CA ARG A 12 6.43 12.38 -14.29
C ARG A 12 7.89 12.74 -14.61
N CYS A 13 8.69 13.06 -13.59
CA CYS A 13 10.11 13.35 -13.79
C CYS A 13 10.85 12.15 -14.37
N LEU A 14 10.63 10.95 -13.84
CA LEU A 14 11.25 9.74 -14.36
C LEU A 14 10.84 9.47 -15.82
N THR A 15 9.56 9.66 -16.15
CA THR A 15 9.08 9.55 -17.53
C THR A 15 9.75 10.59 -18.44
N ALA A 16 9.93 11.82 -17.98
CA ALA A 16 10.61 12.87 -18.75
C ALA A 16 12.09 12.57 -19.00
N GLU A 17 12.74 11.86 -18.07
CA GLU A 17 14.12 11.38 -18.20
C GLU A 17 14.24 10.10 -19.07
N GLY A 18 13.12 9.61 -19.61
CA GLY A 18 13.08 8.48 -20.54
C GLY A 18 12.88 7.10 -19.90
N PHE A 19 12.57 7.04 -18.61
CA PHE A 19 12.20 5.79 -17.95
C PHE A 19 10.75 5.44 -18.22
N GLU A 20 10.46 4.17 -18.53
CA GLU A 20 9.10 3.66 -18.58
C GLU A 20 8.55 3.54 -17.16
N THR A 21 7.73 4.51 -16.76
CA THR A 21 7.28 4.65 -15.38
C THR A 21 5.78 4.46 -15.27
N LEU A 22 5.35 3.64 -14.31
CA LEU A 22 3.96 3.33 -14.04
C LEU A 22 3.62 3.65 -12.59
N LEU A 23 2.69 4.57 -12.36
CA LEU A 23 2.19 4.88 -11.03
C LEU A 23 0.93 4.07 -10.73
N VAL A 24 1.01 3.19 -9.70
CA VAL A 24 -0.04 2.24 -9.36
C VAL A 24 -0.73 2.64 -8.06
N PRO A 25 -2.00 3.07 -8.11
CA PRO A 25 -2.75 3.40 -6.91
C PRO A 25 -3.09 2.13 -6.10
N THR A 26 -2.78 2.14 -4.79
CA THR A 26 -2.97 0.97 -3.93
C THR A 26 -4.21 1.02 -3.06
N TYR A 27 -4.74 2.20 -2.70
CA TYR A 27 -5.91 2.29 -1.81
C TYR A 27 -7.08 3.06 -2.41
N THR A 28 -6.79 4.17 -3.07
CA THR A 28 -7.79 5.04 -3.71
C THR A 28 -7.21 5.52 -5.03
N PRO A 29 -8.04 5.79 -6.02
CA PRO A 29 -7.59 6.48 -7.22
C PRO A 29 -6.87 7.77 -6.80
N ILE A 30 -5.69 7.99 -7.35
CA ILE A 30 -4.95 9.23 -7.14
C ILE A 30 -5.79 10.34 -7.76
N ARG A 31 -6.08 11.37 -6.99
CA ARG A 31 -6.71 12.59 -7.46
C ARG A 31 -5.69 13.71 -7.29
N SER A 32 -5.12 14.15 -8.36
CA SER A 32 -4.33 15.37 -8.42
C SER A 32 -4.96 16.33 -9.41
N ASP A 33 -4.77 17.62 -9.21
CA ASP A 33 -5.18 18.67 -10.17
C ASP A 33 -4.24 18.71 -11.39
N GLU A 34 -3.25 17.82 -11.42
CA GLU A 34 -2.25 17.70 -12.49
C GLU A 34 -2.55 16.48 -13.38
N LYS A 35 -1.94 16.46 -14.57
CA LYS A 35 -2.04 15.35 -15.52
C LYS A 35 -1.46 14.08 -14.89
N GLU A 36 -2.28 13.07 -14.70
CA GLU A 36 -1.95 11.83 -14.01
C GLU A 36 -1.24 10.84 -14.93
N VAL A 37 -0.22 10.16 -14.39
CA VAL A 37 0.49 9.03 -15.01
C VAL A 37 0.09 7.77 -14.26
N THR A 38 -1.23 7.54 -14.12
CA THR A 38 -1.79 6.45 -13.33
C THR A 38 -2.45 5.39 -14.18
N VAL A 39 -2.47 4.16 -13.68
CA VAL A 39 -3.26 3.06 -14.24
C VAL A 39 -4.67 3.12 -13.68
N ASP A 40 -5.67 2.82 -14.50
CA ASP A 40 -7.07 2.72 -14.08
C ASP A 40 -7.34 1.59 -13.07
N GLN A 41 -6.36 0.72 -12.85
CA GLN A 41 -6.47 -0.43 -11.97
C GLN A 41 -6.00 -0.10 -10.54
N VAL A 42 -6.91 -0.14 -9.58
CA VAL A 42 -6.63 0.05 -8.14
C VAL A 42 -6.45 -1.31 -7.48
N PHE A 43 -5.34 -1.49 -6.77
CA PHE A 43 -5.09 -2.64 -5.90
C PHE A 43 -5.37 -2.25 -4.45
N PHE A 44 -5.81 -3.20 -3.62
CA PHE A 44 -6.17 -2.96 -2.22
C PHE A 44 -7.22 -1.85 -2.03
N GLY A 45 -8.20 -1.74 -2.92
CA GLY A 45 -9.24 -0.71 -2.84
C GLY A 45 -9.78 -0.57 -1.41
N GLY A 46 -9.69 0.63 -0.83
CA GLY A 46 -9.86 0.86 0.60
C GLY A 46 -11.16 0.31 1.19
N ILE A 47 -12.22 0.19 0.37
CA ILE A 47 -13.49 -0.40 0.80
C ILE A 47 -13.40 -1.91 0.85
N ASN A 48 -12.79 -2.53 -0.15
CA ASN A 48 -12.65 -3.98 -0.19
C ASN A 48 -11.79 -4.45 0.99
N VAL A 49 -10.73 -3.73 1.28
CA VAL A 49 -9.85 -3.97 2.43
C VAL A 49 -10.60 -3.77 3.76
N TYR A 50 -11.40 -2.71 3.88
CA TYR A 50 -12.23 -2.44 5.05
C TYR A 50 -13.31 -3.52 5.26
N LEU A 51 -13.99 -3.93 4.21
CA LEU A 51 -15.02 -4.98 4.28
C LEU A 51 -14.42 -6.35 4.62
N GLN A 52 -13.27 -6.69 4.09
CA GLN A 52 -12.54 -7.93 4.44
C GLN A 52 -12.10 -7.95 5.90
N GLU A 53 -11.81 -6.78 6.50
CA GLU A 53 -11.48 -6.66 7.91
C GLU A 53 -12.72 -6.82 8.80
N LYS A 54 -13.82 -6.14 8.48
CA LYS A 54 -15.05 -6.11 9.30
C LYS A 54 -15.92 -7.35 9.13
N ILE A 55 -15.97 -7.94 7.94
CA ILE A 55 -16.93 -8.99 7.60
C ILE A 55 -16.22 -10.23 7.05
N PRO A 56 -16.04 -11.30 7.87
CA PRO A 56 -15.31 -12.50 7.45
C PRO A 56 -15.81 -13.12 6.15
N LEU A 57 -17.12 -13.00 5.86
CA LEU A 57 -17.73 -13.52 4.64
C LEU A 57 -17.15 -12.87 3.37
N PHE A 58 -16.75 -11.59 3.41
CA PHE A 58 -16.14 -10.90 2.27
C PHE A 58 -14.74 -11.43 1.92
N ARG A 59 -14.09 -12.15 2.81
CA ARG A 59 -12.81 -12.86 2.53
C ARG A 59 -12.99 -14.02 1.55
N LEU A 60 -14.21 -14.55 1.43
CA LEU A 60 -14.57 -15.71 0.60
C LEU A 60 -15.34 -15.33 -0.67
N VAL A 61 -15.72 -14.06 -0.83
CA VAL A 61 -16.53 -13.59 -1.96
C VAL A 61 -15.81 -13.83 -3.29
N PRO A 62 -16.49 -14.41 -4.30
CA PRO A 62 -15.91 -14.64 -5.62
C PRO A 62 -15.62 -13.34 -6.37
N ARG A 63 -14.60 -13.36 -7.24
CA ARG A 63 -14.05 -12.21 -7.98
C ARG A 63 -15.06 -11.37 -8.77
N PHE A 64 -16.18 -11.95 -9.23
CA PHE A 64 -17.16 -11.20 -10.02
C PHE A 64 -17.95 -10.17 -9.18
N MET A 65 -18.00 -10.35 -7.85
CA MET A 65 -18.64 -9.39 -6.94
C MET A 65 -17.72 -8.22 -6.57
N ASP A 66 -16.39 -8.37 -6.69
CA ASP A 66 -15.44 -7.26 -6.45
C ASP A 66 -15.74 -6.09 -7.38
N ARG A 67 -16.14 -6.37 -8.64
CA ARG A 67 -16.53 -5.35 -9.63
C ARG A 67 -17.80 -4.57 -9.25
N PHE A 68 -18.65 -5.15 -8.41
CA PHE A 68 -19.86 -4.49 -7.90
C PHE A 68 -19.55 -3.60 -6.69
N LEU A 69 -18.53 -3.96 -5.91
CA LEU A 69 -18.07 -3.21 -4.74
C LEU A 69 -17.20 -2.00 -5.12
N ASP A 70 -16.61 -2.01 -6.31
CA ASP A 70 -15.86 -0.88 -6.89
C ASP A 70 -16.77 0.24 -7.43
N ASN A 71 -18.11 0.14 -7.23
CA ASN A 71 -19.04 1.17 -7.67
C ASN A 71 -18.87 2.46 -6.84
N PRO A 72 -18.49 3.60 -7.45
CA PRO A 72 -18.21 4.86 -6.74
C PRO A 72 -19.38 5.38 -5.89
N LYS A 73 -20.64 5.04 -6.28
CA LYS A 73 -21.84 5.44 -5.53
C LYS A 73 -22.02 4.62 -4.25
N LEU A 74 -21.70 3.32 -4.29
CA LEU A 74 -21.72 2.46 -3.11
C LEU A 74 -20.61 2.87 -2.13
N ILE A 75 -19.43 3.13 -2.69
CA ILE A 75 -18.27 3.65 -1.98
C ILE A 75 -18.63 4.91 -1.19
N ARG A 76 -19.22 5.90 -1.85
CA ARG A 76 -19.64 7.15 -1.22
C ARG A 76 -20.65 6.97 -0.09
N ARG A 77 -21.57 6.02 -0.22
CA ARG A 77 -22.65 5.79 0.77
C ARG A 77 -22.14 5.03 2.01
N VAL A 78 -21.18 4.14 1.83
CA VAL A 78 -20.55 3.37 2.92
C VAL A 78 -19.52 4.24 3.64
N THR A 79 -18.71 5.02 2.92
CA THR A 79 -17.66 5.86 3.50
C THR A 79 -18.20 7.10 4.21
N SER A 80 -19.33 7.67 3.79
CA SER A 80 -19.91 8.85 4.48
C SER A 80 -20.41 8.56 5.90
N ARG A 81 -20.63 7.29 6.26
CA ARG A 81 -21.06 6.86 7.60
C ARG A 81 -19.99 6.11 8.40
N ALA A 82 -18.87 5.76 7.78
CA ALA A 82 -17.88 4.83 8.36
C ALA A 82 -16.59 5.50 8.86
N PHE A 83 -16.42 6.80 8.64
CA PHE A 83 -15.20 7.53 9.04
C PHE A 83 -15.27 8.21 10.42
N GLU A 84 -15.93 7.61 11.38
CA GLU A 84 -15.40 7.69 12.74
C GLU A 84 -14.27 6.64 12.77
N THR A 85 -13.05 7.10 12.61
CA THR A 85 -11.84 6.26 12.54
C THR A 85 -11.60 5.66 13.92
N ASP A 86 -12.16 4.49 14.16
CA ASP A 86 -11.85 3.71 15.35
C ASP A 86 -10.35 3.35 15.26
N ALA A 87 -9.55 3.88 16.16
CA ALA A 87 -8.10 3.67 16.22
C ALA A 87 -7.74 2.17 16.28
N ARG A 88 -8.61 1.34 16.88
CA ARG A 88 -8.43 -0.12 16.90
C ARG A 88 -8.60 -0.74 15.53
N LEU A 89 -9.59 -0.27 14.75
CA LEU A 89 -9.80 -0.77 13.40
C LEU A 89 -8.63 -0.40 12.50
N LEU A 90 -8.13 0.82 12.62
CA LEU A 90 -6.98 1.30 11.87
C LEU A 90 -5.72 0.47 12.21
N GLY A 91 -5.51 0.18 13.49
CA GLY A 91 -4.41 -0.69 13.94
C GLY A 91 -4.52 -2.11 13.41
N ALA A 92 -5.70 -2.73 13.52
CA ALA A 92 -5.94 -4.09 13.01
C ALA A 92 -5.73 -4.17 11.49
N LEU A 93 -6.20 -3.15 10.74
CA LEU A 93 -6.01 -3.05 9.30
C LEU A 93 -4.54 -2.93 8.92
N THR A 94 -3.79 -2.06 9.61
CA THR A 94 -2.35 -1.88 9.39
C THR A 94 -1.59 -3.18 9.60
N VAL A 95 -1.83 -3.86 10.73
CA VAL A 95 -1.21 -5.16 11.02
C VAL A 95 -1.60 -6.21 9.98
N SER A 96 -2.85 -6.23 9.54
CA SER A 96 -3.31 -7.15 8.49
C SER A 96 -2.62 -6.90 7.14
N MET A 97 -2.44 -5.64 6.76
CA MET A 97 -1.71 -5.24 5.55
C MET A 97 -0.24 -5.66 5.62
N LEU A 98 0.44 -5.40 6.73
CA LEU A 98 1.83 -5.79 6.96
C LEU A 98 2.03 -7.32 6.99
N LYS A 99 1.02 -8.10 7.39
CA LYS A 99 1.04 -9.57 7.28
C LYS A 99 0.98 -10.08 5.84
N GLY A 100 0.61 -9.25 4.88
CA GLY A 100 0.57 -9.57 3.46
C GLY A 100 -0.21 -10.86 3.15
N LYS A 101 0.47 -11.90 2.68
CA LYS A 101 -0.15 -13.22 2.35
C LYS A 101 -0.84 -13.87 3.55
N SER A 102 -0.39 -13.59 4.76
CA SER A 102 -0.98 -14.13 6.01
C SER A 102 -2.04 -13.21 6.60
N GLY A 103 -2.24 -12.03 6.01
CA GLY A 103 -3.29 -11.08 6.36
C GLY A 103 -4.63 -11.36 5.64
N HIS A 104 -5.60 -10.52 5.92
CA HIS A 104 -6.94 -10.63 5.30
C HIS A 104 -6.94 -10.27 3.81
N GLN A 105 -5.92 -9.53 3.34
CA GLN A 105 -5.76 -9.06 1.96
C GLN A 105 -5.04 -10.07 1.03
N LYS A 106 -4.96 -11.32 1.42
CA LYS A 106 -4.27 -12.39 0.66
C LYS A 106 -4.65 -12.44 -0.82
N LYS A 107 -5.93 -12.21 -1.15
CA LYS A 107 -6.42 -12.21 -2.54
C LYS A 107 -5.82 -11.07 -3.34
N GLU A 108 -5.77 -9.87 -2.75
CA GLU A 108 -5.24 -8.67 -3.37
C GLU A 108 -3.72 -8.78 -3.57
N VAL A 109 -3.01 -9.32 -2.57
CA VAL A 109 -1.57 -9.63 -2.70
C VAL A 109 -1.32 -10.56 -3.88
N LYS A 110 -2.08 -11.66 -3.98
CA LYS A 110 -1.94 -12.60 -5.10
C LYS A 110 -2.24 -11.94 -6.46
N ARG A 111 -3.28 -11.11 -6.52
CA ARG A 111 -3.66 -10.39 -7.73
C ARG A 111 -2.58 -9.42 -8.18
N LEU A 112 -2.05 -8.62 -7.25
CA LEU A 112 -0.97 -7.68 -7.51
C LEU A 112 0.27 -8.39 -8.07
N ILE A 113 0.72 -9.47 -7.40
CA ILE A 113 1.91 -10.21 -7.82
C ILE A 113 1.71 -10.86 -9.21
N GLN A 114 0.54 -11.42 -9.49
CA GLN A 114 0.23 -11.99 -10.79
C GLN A 114 0.27 -10.93 -11.89
N TRP A 115 -0.31 -9.77 -11.65
CA TRP A 115 -0.32 -8.66 -12.58
C TRP A 115 1.09 -8.10 -12.82
N LEU A 116 1.87 -7.87 -11.76
CA LEU A 116 3.26 -7.43 -11.89
C LEU A 116 4.10 -8.43 -12.69
N ARG A 117 3.90 -9.74 -12.46
CA ARG A 117 4.69 -10.79 -13.11
C ARG A 117 4.34 -11.00 -14.58
N HIS A 118 3.06 -10.94 -14.94
CA HIS A 118 2.59 -11.34 -16.28
C HIS A 118 2.33 -10.16 -17.20
N ASP A 119 1.85 -9.05 -16.65
CA ASP A 119 1.40 -7.92 -17.46
C ASP A 119 2.44 -6.78 -17.47
N ILE A 120 3.08 -6.47 -16.34
CA ILE A 120 3.97 -5.31 -16.21
C ILE A 120 5.44 -5.69 -16.36
N GLN A 121 5.89 -6.73 -15.66
CA GLN A 121 7.29 -7.17 -15.66
C GLN A 121 8.27 -6.04 -15.29
N PRO A 122 8.09 -5.37 -14.13
CA PRO A 122 8.91 -4.22 -13.77
C PRO A 122 10.36 -4.62 -13.49
N GLU A 123 11.30 -3.71 -13.78
CA GLU A 123 12.72 -3.86 -13.44
C GLU A 123 13.02 -3.41 -12.00
N VAL A 124 12.19 -2.51 -11.45
CA VAL A 124 12.29 -2.01 -10.07
C VAL A 124 10.91 -1.69 -9.53
N LEU A 125 10.71 -1.88 -8.23
CA LEU A 125 9.49 -1.49 -7.54
C LEU A 125 9.82 -0.44 -6.48
N ILE A 126 9.15 0.72 -6.55
CA ILE A 126 9.26 1.78 -5.55
C ILE A 126 7.94 1.88 -4.80
N LEU A 127 7.98 1.71 -3.48
CA LEU A 127 6.81 1.85 -2.59
C LEU A 127 6.80 3.23 -1.94
N SER A 128 5.64 3.84 -1.87
CA SER A 128 5.45 5.16 -1.26
C SER A 128 5.57 5.16 0.27
N ASN A 129 5.39 4.00 0.91
CA ASN A 129 5.55 3.82 2.36
C ASN A 129 5.73 2.34 2.72
N VAL A 130 6.25 2.07 3.92
CA VAL A 130 6.50 0.70 4.39
C VAL A 130 5.23 -0.03 4.81
N LEU A 131 4.16 0.69 5.18
CA LEU A 131 2.93 0.10 5.75
C LEU A 131 2.18 -0.81 4.77
N ILE A 132 2.40 -0.62 3.47
CA ILE A 132 1.86 -1.50 2.42
C ILE A 132 2.82 -2.62 2.04
N GLY A 133 4.01 -2.68 2.63
CA GLY A 133 5.11 -3.58 2.26
C GLY A 133 4.87 -5.07 2.55
N GLY A 134 3.78 -5.44 3.21
CA GLY A 134 3.53 -6.84 3.60
C GLY A 134 3.51 -7.84 2.45
N PHE A 135 3.34 -7.41 1.21
CA PHE A 135 3.39 -8.28 0.04
C PHE A 135 4.82 -8.54 -0.47
N ILE A 136 5.83 -7.76 -0.06
CA ILE A 136 7.22 -7.84 -0.54
C ILE A 136 7.81 -9.25 -0.39
N PRO A 137 7.69 -9.95 0.76
CA PRO A 137 8.25 -11.30 0.90
C PRO A 137 7.67 -12.31 -0.08
N GLU A 138 6.41 -12.14 -0.46
CA GLU A 138 5.80 -13.00 -1.47
C GLU A 138 6.17 -12.57 -2.89
N LEU A 139 6.30 -11.27 -3.15
CA LEU A 139 6.79 -10.73 -4.41
C LEU A 139 8.18 -11.29 -4.75
N LYS A 140 9.13 -11.20 -3.82
CA LYS A 140 10.51 -11.68 -3.97
C LYS A 140 10.64 -13.18 -4.30
N LYS A 141 9.61 -13.99 -4.05
CA LYS A 141 9.57 -15.40 -4.47
C LYS A 141 9.25 -15.58 -5.94
N HIS A 142 8.65 -14.58 -6.57
CA HIS A 142 8.14 -14.67 -7.93
C HIS A 142 8.85 -13.73 -8.91
N LEU A 143 9.46 -12.66 -8.40
CA LEU A 143 10.15 -11.63 -9.14
C LEU A 143 11.47 -11.29 -8.44
N ASP A 144 12.58 -11.44 -9.16
CA ASP A 144 13.92 -11.05 -8.68
C ASP A 144 14.22 -9.63 -9.14
N ILE A 145 13.55 -8.66 -8.52
CA ILE A 145 13.68 -7.24 -8.81
C ILE A 145 14.02 -6.46 -7.54
N PRO A 146 14.75 -5.34 -7.62
CA PRO A 146 14.95 -4.44 -6.51
C PRO A 146 13.62 -3.85 -6.00
N VAL A 147 13.48 -3.80 -4.68
CA VAL A 147 12.35 -3.15 -3.99
C VAL A 147 12.90 -2.03 -3.15
N ILE A 148 12.49 -0.81 -3.49
CA ILE A 148 12.87 0.42 -2.78
C ILE A 148 11.64 0.93 -2.01
N VAL A 149 11.82 1.37 -0.79
CA VAL A 149 10.73 1.94 0.03
C VAL A 149 11.03 3.40 0.32
N THR A 150 10.09 4.27 0.00
CA THR A 150 10.15 5.68 0.39
C THR A 150 9.51 5.83 1.77
N LEU A 151 10.22 6.48 2.69
CA LEU A 151 9.76 6.72 4.05
C LEU A 151 9.17 8.13 4.13
N GLN A 152 7.85 8.22 4.36
CA GLN A 152 7.06 9.45 4.26
C GLN A 152 6.14 9.66 5.48
N GLY A 153 6.70 9.65 6.71
CA GLY A 153 5.93 9.85 7.94
C GLY A 153 5.29 8.59 8.50
N ASP A 154 5.79 7.43 8.12
CA ASP A 154 5.33 6.13 8.62
C ASP A 154 5.51 6.03 10.15
N ASP A 155 6.58 6.60 10.69
CA ASP A 155 6.87 6.67 12.12
C ASP A 155 5.82 7.49 12.87
N ILE A 156 5.38 8.63 12.30
CA ILE A 156 4.34 9.49 12.89
C ILE A 156 3.03 8.70 12.95
N PHE A 157 2.67 8.02 11.87
CA PHE A 157 1.48 7.19 11.83
C PHE A 157 1.55 6.04 12.84
N LEU A 158 2.68 5.32 12.92
CA LEU A 158 2.87 4.23 13.87
C LEU A 158 2.69 4.67 15.31
N LYS A 159 3.15 5.88 15.67
CA LYS A 159 2.96 6.47 17.00
C LYS A 159 1.48 6.74 17.35
N THR A 160 0.60 6.85 16.35
CA THR A 160 -0.85 7.02 16.58
C THR A 160 -1.58 5.72 16.85
N LEU A 161 -0.96 4.58 16.56
CA LEU A 161 -1.56 3.28 16.80
C LEU A 161 -1.56 2.93 18.30
N THR A 162 -2.67 2.34 18.75
CA THR A 162 -2.79 1.82 20.11
C THR A 162 -2.19 0.44 20.23
N GLU A 163 -1.69 0.09 21.43
CA GLU A 163 -1.29 -1.29 21.72
C GLU A 163 -2.49 -2.26 21.66
N PRO A 164 -2.31 -3.50 21.21
CA PRO A 164 -1.03 -4.15 20.84
C PRO A 164 -0.62 -3.94 19.37
N PHE A 165 -1.34 -3.12 18.60
CA PHE A 165 -1.14 -2.98 17.16
C PHE A 165 0.16 -2.26 16.80
N GLN A 166 0.56 -1.28 17.60
CA GLN A 166 1.80 -0.55 17.39
C GLN A 166 3.00 -1.51 17.45
N GLY A 167 3.14 -2.25 18.54
CA GLY A 167 4.24 -3.21 18.71
C GLY A 167 4.22 -4.35 17.67
N GLN A 168 3.02 -4.79 17.25
CA GLN A 168 2.91 -5.77 16.16
C GLN A 168 3.34 -5.21 14.82
N ALA A 169 2.95 -3.98 14.49
CA ALA A 169 3.33 -3.33 13.23
C ALA A 169 4.84 -3.15 13.14
N ILE A 170 5.47 -2.64 14.19
CA ILE A 170 6.94 -2.47 14.26
C ILE A 170 7.65 -3.79 13.99
N LYS A 171 7.30 -4.87 14.71
CA LYS A 171 7.90 -6.20 14.51
C LYS A 171 7.73 -6.74 13.09
N LEU A 172 6.59 -6.46 12.46
CA LEU A 172 6.36 -6.87 11.08
C LEU A 172 7.23 -6.07 10.11
N ILE A 173 7.39 -4.77 10.33
CA ILE A 173 8.26 -3.91 9.51
C ILE A 173 9.72 -4.35 9.65
N GLU A 174 10.22 -4.60 10.86
CA GLU A 174 11.55 -5.16 11.10
C GLU A 174 11.76 -6.47 10.31
N GLY A 175 10.73 -7.31 10.26
CA GLY A 175 10.76 -8.55 9.48
C GLY A 175 10.79 -8.34 7.96
N LEU A 176 10.35 -7.18 7.46
CA LEU A 176 10.39 -6.82 6.03
C LEU A 176 11.76 -6.34 5.59
N ASP A 177 12.56 -5.75 6.47
CA ASP A 177 13.84 -5.09 6.17
C ASP A 177 14.76 -5.97 5.30
N ARG A 178 14.89 -7.23 5.63
CA ARG A 178 15.70 -8.21 4.86
C ARG A 178 15.25 -8.45 3.41
N HIS A 179 14.08 -7.96 3.04
CA HIS A 179 13.50 -8.10 1.69
C HIS A 179 13.46 -6.78 0.92
N ILE A 180 13.89 -5.69 1.55
CA ILE A 180 13.95 -4.34 1.01
C ILE A 180 15.39 -4.06 0.60
N ASP A 181 15.61 -3.67 -0.66
CA ASP A 181 16.95 -3.45 -1.19
C ASP A 181 17.46 -2.03 -0.91
N GLY A 182 16.57 -1.10 -0.57
CA GLY A 182 16.97 0.26 -0.22
C GLY A 182 15.82 1.13 0.26
N TYR A 183 16.19 2.23 0.91
CA TYR A 183 15.24 3.22 1.42
C TYR A 183 15.53 4.59 0.81
N LEU A 184 14.46 5.30 0.44
CA LEU A 184 14.49 6.69 0.05
C LEU A 184 13.94 7.55 1.17
N VAL A 185 14.67 8.60 1.52
CA VAL A 185 14.27 9.58 2.54
C VAL A 185 14.39 10.99 1.99
N HIS A 186 13.46 11.86 2.37
CA HIS A 186 13.40 13.23 1.84
C HIS A 186 14.39 14.21 2.47
N SER A 187 15.04 13.84 3.58
CA SER A 187 16.01 14.69 4.27
C SER A 187 17.01 13.91 5.11
N ASN A 188 18.16 14.53 5.38
CA ASN A 188 19.14 13.95 6.30
C ASN A 188 18.60 13.87 7.74
N PHE A 189 17.70 14.77 8.12
CA PHE A 189 17.02 14.72 9.42
C PHE A 189 16.19 13.45 9.55
N TYR A 190 15.37 13.15 8.56
CA TYR A 190 14.53 11.94 8.54
C TYR A 190 15.39 10.66 8.61
N ARG A 191 16.49 10.64 7.86
CA ARG A 191 17.48 9.54 7.89
C ARG A 191 18.09 9.32 9.29
N SER A 192 18.25 10.37 10.09
CA SER A 192 18.85 10.27 11.44
C SER A 192 17.84 9.75 12.47
N GLU A 193 16.57 10.11 12.34
CA GLU A 193 15.51 9.69 13.28
C GLU A 193 15.19 8.21 13.15
N GLU A 194 15.19 7.65 11.95
CA GLU A 194 14.87 6.23 11.71
C GLU A 194 15.92 5.25 12.23
N ARG A 195 17.15 5.70 12.44
CA ARG A 195 18.17 4.89 13.11
C ARG A 195 17.93 4.72 14.62
N ARG A 196 16.91 5.39 15.17
CA ARG A 196 16.58 5.41 16.60
C ARG A 196 15.32 4.63 16.97
N VAL A 197 14.66 4.00 16.00
CA VAL A 197 13.45 3.18 16.22
C VAL A 197 13.80 1.70 16.35
#